data_2a3bc802c27f332e5a44525eaca26077
#
_entry.id   2a3bc802c27f332e5a44525eaca26077
#
_cell.length_a   1.000
_cell.length_b   1.000
_cell.length_c   1.000
_cell.angle_alpha   90.00
_cell.angle_beta   90.00
_cell.angle_gamma   90.00
#
_symmetry.space_group_name_H-M   'P 1'
#
loop_
_entity.id
_entity.type
_entity.pdbx_description
1 polymer ?
#
loop_
_entity_poly.entity_id
_entity_poly.type
_entity_poly.pdbx_seq_one_letter_code
_entity_poly.pdbx_strand_id
1 'polypeptide(L)'
;ENSPLIVPVPEKLDEDYIEELSRLRLSPEAVKKCGANLKLVYTPVHGSGYVPVTTILRKLGINVTVVEEQTTKDSEFSTVKVPNPEFKETLSMGIALADKIHADVVFGTDPDSDRLGVAVKDDKGEFVALSGNQVGILLLDYILTRLQEENAMPVNAAVVKSFVTTGMAKAICD
;
A
#
# COMPACT_ATOMS: atom_id res chain seq x y z
N GLU A 1 5.54 14.32 32.14
CA GLU A 1 6.00 13.31 31.15
C GLU A 1 6.88 12.20 31.76
N ASN A 2 7.10 12.15 33.07
CA ASN A 2 7.92 11.15 33.78
C ASN A 2 7.07 10.11 34.53
N SER A 3 5.93 9.69 34.02
CA SER A 3 5.13 8.65 34.66
C SER A 3 5.81 7.28 34.46
N PRO A 4 5.93 6.45 35.50
CA PRO A 4 6.45 5.08 35.37
C PRO A 4 5.51 4.16 34.59
N LEU A 5 4.32 4.64 34.23
CA LEU A 5 3.36 3.93 33.37
C LEU A 5 3.62 4.17 31.87
N ILE A 6 4.48 5.15 31.54
CA ILE A 6 4.88 5.42 30.15
C ILE A 6 6.16 4.64 29.89
N VAL A 7 6.04 3.57 29.12
CA VAL A 7 7.18 2.77 28.71
C VAL A 7 7.34 2.83 27.19
N PRO A 8 8.58 2.89 26.67
CA PRO A 8 8.80 2.81 25.23
C PRO A 8 8.38 1.44 24.69
N VAL A 9 7.86 1.42 23.47
CA VAL A 9 7.60 0.17 22.75
C VAL A 9 8.93 -0.48 22.41
N PRO A 10 9.14 -1.78 22.71
CA PRO A 10 10.37 -2.47 22.33
C PRO A 10 10.56 -2.53 20.80
N GLU A 11 11.78 -2.28 20.30
CA GLU A 11 12.11 -2.40 18.87
C GLU A 11 11.77 -3.78 18.29
N LYS A 12 11.90 -4.83 19.11
CA LYS A 12 11.52 -6.19 18.74
C LYS A 12 10.06 -6.33 18.27
N LEU A 13 9.15 -5.49 18.78
CA LEU A 13 7.74 -5.54 18.37
C LEU A 13 7.56 -5.13 16.92
N ASP A 14 8.32 -4.14 16.45
CA ASP A 14 8.30 -3.72 15.05
C ASP A 14 8.85 -4.83 14.13
N GLU A 15 9.93 -5.50 14.56
CA GLU A 15 10.49 -6.64 13.83
C GLU A 15 9.51 -7.80 13.73
N ASP A 16 8.88 -8.18 14.85
CA ASP A 16 7.88 -9.26 14.94
C ASP A 16 6.66 -8.93 14.05
N TYR A 17 6.21 -7.67 14.04
CA TYR A 17 5.10 -7.21 13.18
C TYR A 17 5.45 -7.31 11.70
N ILE A 18 6.61 -6.81 11.29
CA ILE A 18 7.07 -6.90 9.89
C ILE A 18 7.26 -8.36 9.45
N GLU A 19 7.74 -9.22 10.35
CA GLU A 19 7.86 -10.65 10.06
C GLU A 19 6.50 -11.30 9.84
N GLU A 20 5.52 -11.01 10.70
CA GLU A 20 4.17 -11.55 10.57
C GLU A 20 3.50 -11.08 9.28
N LEU A 21 3.59 -9.79 8.93
CA LEU A 21 3.12 -9.28 7.65
C LEU A 21 3.79 -9.97 6.45
N SER A 22 5.08 -10.30 6.58
CA SER A 22 5.81 -10.99 5.52
C SER A 22 5.29 -12.40 5.24
N ARG A 23 4.62 -13.04 6.20
CA ARG A 23 4.01 -14.37 6.05
C ARG A 23 2.71 -14.35 5.25
N LEU A 24 2.06 -13.19 5.16
CA LEU A 24 0.79 -13.03 4.43
C LEU A 24 0.95 -13.00 2.90
N ARG A 25 2.18 -13.09 2.41
CA ARG A 25 2.45 -13.07 0.96
C ARG A 25 1.96 -14.33 0.28
N LEU A 26 1.13 -14.17 -0.72
CA LEU A 26 0.62 -15.29 -1.53
C LEU A 26 1.53 -15.67 -2.71
N SER A 27 2.41 -14.77 -3.16
CA SER A 27 3.30 -15.02 -4.31
C SER A 27 4.74 -14.59 -4.02
N PRO A 28 5.46 -15.21 -3.07
CA PRO A 28 6.83 -14.82 -2.73
C PRO A 28 7.79 -14.94 -3.91
N GLU A 29 7.58 -15.93 -4.79
CA GLU A 29 8.43 -16.13 -5.97
C GLU A 29 8.27 -15.02 -7.02
N ALA A 30 7.06 -14.46 -7.18
CA ALA A 30 6.84 -13.33 -8.07
C ALA A 30 7.61 -12.08 -7.57
N VAL A 31 7.55 -11.81 -6.26
CA VAL A 31 8.30 -10.70 -5.65
C VAL A 31 9.80 -10.90 -5.80
N LYS A 32 10.31 -12.11 -5.56
CA LYS A 32 11.72 -12.46 -5.71
C LYS A 32 12.21 -12.27 -7.16
N LYS A 33 11.36 -12.63 -8.13
CA LYS A 33 11.69 -12.55 -9.56
C LYS A 33 11.65 -11.12 -10.10
N CYS A 34 10.67 -10.33 -9.69
CA CYS A 34 10.34 -9.04 -10.32
C CYS A 34 10.55 -7.83 -9.39
N GLY A 35 10.61 -8.02 -8.06
CA GLY A 35 10.61 -6.92 -7.10
C GLY A 35 11.75 -5.93 -7.27
N ALA A 36 12.96 -6.40 -7.56
CA ALA A 36 14.12 -5.53 -7.79
C ALA A 36 14.01 -4.67 -9.05
N ASN A 37 13.22 -5.10 -10.04
CA ASN A 37 12.99 -4.38 -11.29
C ASN A 37 11.78 -3.44 -11.20
N LEU A 38 10.90 -3.66 -10.23
CA LEU A 38 9.73 -2.80 -10.00
C LEU A 38 10.18 -1.50 -9.34
N LYS A 39 9.99 -0.39 -10.02
CA LYS A 39 10.26 0.95 -9.50
C LYS A 39 8.98 1.52 -8.90
N LEU A 40 8.95 1.57 -7.58
CA LEU A 40 7.80 2.06 -6.83
C LEU A 40 8.14 3.40 -6.19
N VAL A 41 7.26 4.39 -6.36
CA VAL A 41 7.29 5.62 -5.58
C VAL A 41 6.27 5.50 -4.45
N TYR A 42 6.68 5.88 -3.24
CA TYR A 42 5.81 5.87 -2.07
C TYR A 42 5.74 7.23 -1.41
N THR A 43 4.55 7.65 -1.03
CA THR A 43 4.33 8.81 -0.16
C THR A 43 3.54 8.41 1.09
N PRO A 44 4.05 8.70 2.28
CA PRO A 44 3.34 8.53 3.54
C PRO A 44 2.38 9.68 3.87
N VAL A 45 2.33 10.72 3.07
CA VAL A 45 1.50 11.93 3.29
C VAL A 45 1.64 12.44 4.74
N HIS A 46 2.89 12.63 5.20
CA HIS A 46 3.24 13.05 6.56
C HIS A 46 2.82 12.10 7.69
N GLY A 47 2.42 10.88 7.35
CA GLY A 47 1.79 9.92 8.24
C GLY A 47 2.71 8.86 8.85
N SER A 48 2.12 7.98 9.65
CA SER A 48 2.78 6.92 10.39
C SER A 48 3.30 5.78 9.51
N GLY A 49 2.80 5.65 8.27
CA GLY A 49 3.19 4.59 7.34
C GLY A 49 4.63 4.67 6.84
N TYR A 50 5.32 5.81 7.00
CA TYR A 50 6.67 5.98 6.46
C TYR A 50 7.63 4.84 6.83
N VAL A 51 7.80 4.57 8.11
CA VAL A 51 8.75 3.55 8.59
C VAL A 51 8.28 2.13 8.26
N PRO A 52 7.07 1.68 8.66
CA PRO A 52 6.68 0.28 8.46
C PRO A 52 6.53 -0.10 6.98
N VAL A 53 5.94 0.78 6.15
CA VAL A 53 5.74 0.48 4.73
C VAL A 53 7.07 0.42 3.99
N THR A 54 7.97 1.39 4.20
CA THR A 54 9.29 1.36 3.55
C THR A 54 10.14 0.19 4.03
N THR A 55 10.04 -0.17 5.30
CA THR A 55 10.76 -1.31 5.88
C THR A 55 10.31 -2.62 5.23
N ILE A 56 9.00 -2.87 5.14
CA ILE A 56 8.52 -4.12 4.52
C ILE A 56 8.82 -4.16 3.02
N LEU A 57 8.62 -3.06 2.28
CA LEU A 57 8.91 -3.03 0.84
C LEU A 57 10.39 -3.31 0.55
N ARG A 58 11.30 -2.69 1.31
CA ARG A 58 12.75 -2.94 1.18
C ARG A 58 13.13 -4.36 1.59
N LYS A 59 12.55 -4.89 2.67
CA LYS A 59 12.74 -6.28 3.10
C LYS A 59 12.29 -7.27 2.02
N LEU A 60 11.28 -6.94 1.25
CA LEU A 60 10.80 -7.71 0.11
C LEU A 60 11.67 -7.56 -1.15
N GLY A 61 12.69 -6.70 -1.13
CA GLY A 61 13.55 -6.42 -2.27
C GLY A 61 12.93 -5.55 -3.35
N ILE A 62 11.87 -4.80 -3.01
CA ILE A 62 11.23 -3.85 -3.93
C ILE A 62 12.03 -2.55 -3.94
N ASN A 63 12.31 -2.02 -5.14
CA ASN A 63 12.99 -0.74 -5.32
C ASN A 63 12.01 0.40 -5.05
N VAL A 64 12.03 0.92 -3.81
CA VAL A 64 11.14 2.00 -3.36
C VAL A 64 11.87 3.33 -3.24
N THR A 65 11.36 4.34 -3.93
CA THR A 65 11.76 5.76 -3.78
C THR A 65 10.65 6.50 -3.04
N VAL A 66 11.03 7.28 -2.03
CA VAL A 66 10.06 7.98 -1.18
C VAL A 66 9.98 9.45 -1.58
N VAL A 67 8.79 10.06 -1.43
CA VAL A 67 8.60 11.51 -1.53
C VAL A 67 9.13 12.13 -0.24
N GLU A 68 10.37 12.59 -0.25
CA GLU A 68 11.11 13.04 0.95
C GLU A 68 10.39 14.21 1.66
N GLU A 69 9.79 15.12 0.93
CA GLU A 69 9.07 16.28 1.48
C GLU A 69 7.87 15.87 2.34
N GLN A 70 7.35 14.65 2.16
CA GLN A 70 6.20 14.11 2.88
C GLN A 70 6.56 13.08 3.95
N THR A 71 7.85 12.88 4.25
CA THR A 71 8.30 11.94 5.29
C THR A 71 8.29 12.53 6.69
N THR A 72 8.38 13.85 6.81
CA THR A 72 8.37 14.55 8.10
C THR A 72 6.94 14.72 8.61
N LYS A 73 6.76 14.64 9.94
CA LYS A 73 5.46 14.92 10.56
C LYS A 73 5.09 16.38 10.37
N ASP A 74 3.93 16.61 9.78
CA ASP A 74 3.37 17.94 9.56
C ASP A 74 1.88 17.91 9.89
N SER A 75 1.50 18.52 11.02
CA SER A 75 0.11 18.57 11.49
C SER A 75 -0.81 19.39 10.61
N GLU A 76 -0.25 20.28 9.82
CA GLU A 76 -1.02 21.14 8.89
C GLU A 76 -1.16 20.53 7.49
N PHE A 77 -0.45 19.41 7.22
CA PHE A 77 -0.42 18.76 5.91
C PHE A 77 -0.14 19.72 4.77
N SER A 78 0.84 20.62 4.95
CA SER A 78 1.09 21.78 4.07
C SER A 78 1.33 21.43 2.60
N THR A 79 1.67 20.18 2.29
CA THR A 79 1.92 19.71 0.91
C THR A 79 0.68 19.18 0.20
N VAL A 80 -0.45 19.01 0.90
CA VAL A 80 -1.70 18.47 0.34
C VAL A 80 -2.91 19.23 0.86
N LYS A 81 -3.95 19.37 0.04
CA LYS A 81 -5.19 20.01 0.49
C LYS A 81 -6.04 19.12 1.40
N VAL A 82 -6.04 17.83 1.09
CA VAL A 82 -6.77 16.80 1.85
C VAL A 82 -5.85 15.59 1.91
N PRO A 83 -5.48 15.10 3.10
CA PRO A 83 -4.56 13.97 3.24
C PRO A 83 -5.27 12.62 3.00
N ASN A 84 -5.94 12.47 1.86
CA ASN A 84 -6.63 11.26 1.45
C ASN A 84 -6.04 10.75 0.12
N PRO A 85 -5.36 9.60 0.11
CA PRO A 85 -4.64 9.09 -1.04
C PRO A 85 -5.54 8.57 -2.17
N GLU A 86 -6.85 8.52 -1.98
CA GLU A 86 -7.81 8.25 -3.07
C GLU A 86 -7.93 9.42 -4.04
N PHE A 87 -7.53 10.63 -3.64
CA PHE A 87 -7.53 11.79 -4.52
C PHE A 87 -6.21 11.89 -5.29
N LYS A 88 -6.31 12.05 -6.62
CA LYS A 88 -5.13 12.22 -7.48
C LYS A 88 -4.24 13.40 -7.03
N GLU A 89 -4.85 14.47 -6.53
CA GLU A 89 -4.14 15.65 -6.04
C GLU A 89 -3.23 15.32 -4.86
N THR A 90 -3.62 14.41 -3.99
CA THR A 90 -2.81 13.96 -2.85
C THR A 90 -1.59 13.17 -3.30
N LEU A 91 -1.72 12.41 -4.40
CA LEU A 91 -0.63 11.65 -5.00
C LEU A 91 0.24 12.49 -5.97
N SER A 92 -0.07 13.77 -6.20
CA SER A 92 0.58 14.59 -7.24
C SER A 92 2.09 14.68 -7.12
N MET A 93 2.64 14.83 -5.90
CA MET A 93 4.09 14.85 -5.68
C MET A 93 4.73 13.48 -5.99
N GLY A 94 4.06 12.40 -5.57
CA GLY A 94 4.49 11.04 -5.90
C GLY A 94 4.45 10.77 -7.40
N ILE A 95 3.42 11.23 -8.10
CA ILE A 95 3.29 11.11 -9.57
C ILE A 95 4.39 11.91 -10.26
N ALA A 96 4.63 13.16 -9.85
CA ALA A 96 5.70 13.98 -10.42
C ALA A 96 7.09 13.35 -10.23
N LEU A 97 7.36 12.76 -9.05
CA LEU A 97 8.58 12.03 -8.80
C LEU A 97 8.65 10.76 -9.67
N ALA A 98 7.55 10.02 -9.78
CA ALA A 98 7.46 8.80 -10.57
C ALA A 98 7.73 9.06 -12.06
N ASP A 99 7.21 10.13 -12.62
CA ASP A 99 7.50 10.55 -13.99
C ASP A 99 8.98 10.86 -14.17
N LYS A 100 9.57 11.60 -13.24
CA LYS A 100 10.99 11.99 -13.29
C LYS A 100 11.94 10.80 -13.29
N ILE A 101 11.64 9.75 -12.51
CA ILE A 101 12.51 8.56 -12.37
C ILE A 101 12.05 7.38 -13.24
N HIS A 102 11.01 7.57 -14.04
CA HIS A 102 10.37 6.52 -14.84
C HIS A 102 9.95 5.33 -13.98
N ALA A 103 9.20 5.60 -12.92
CA ALA A 103 8.65 4.57 -12.06
C ALA A 103 7.42 3.89 -12.69
N ASP A 104 7.10 2.70 -12.20
CA ASP A 104 6.00 1.87 -12.71
C ASP A 104 4.70 2.15 -11.96
N VAL A 105 4.79 2.46 -10.67
CA VAL A 105 3.63 2.60 -9.78
C VAL A 105 3.90 3.62 -8.66
N VAL A 106 2.85 4.29 -8.22
CA VAL A 106 2.86 5.18 -7.06
C VAL A 106 1.92 4.61 -6.00
N PHE A 107 2.42 4.49 -4.78
CA PHE A 107 1.62 4.20 -3.59
C PHE A 107 1.58 5.42 -2.67
N GLY A 108 0.43 5.64 -2.05
CA GLY A 108 0.27 6.63 -0.98
C GLY A 108 -0.58 6.07 0.14
N THR A 109 -0.20 6.34 1.38
CA THR A 109 -1.06 6.08 2.54
C THR A 109 -1.51 7.39 3.16
N ASP A 110 -2.67 7.39 3.80
CA ASP A 110 -3.09 8.52 4.61
C ASP A 110 -2.32 8.58 5.95
N PRO A 111 -2.52 9.61 6.77
CA PRO A 111 -1.67 9.82 7.95
C PRO A 111 -1.70 8.71 9.00
N ASP A 112 -2.80 8.01 9.19
CA ASP A 112 -2.96 6.86 10.08
C ASP A 112 -2.79 5.51 9.38
N SER A 113 -2.58 5.54 8.04
CA SER A 113 -2.20 4.41 7.19
C SER A 113 -3.25 3.30 7.10
N ASP A 114 -4.54 3.65 7.25
CA ASP A 114 -5.64 2.71 7.07
C ASP A 114 -6.17 2.68 5.62
N ARG A 115 -5.74 3.62 4.77
CA ARG A 115 -6.08 3.70 3.34
C ARG A 115 -4.85 3.63 2.47
N LEU A 116 -5.02 3.02 1.29
CA LEU A 116 -4.01 2.93 0.24
C LEU A 116 -4.52 3.57 -1.04
N GLY A 117 -3.82 4.59 -1.52
CA GLY A 117 -3.96 5.12 -2.86
C GLY A 117 -2.94 4.50 -3.81
N VAL A 118 -3.37 4.20 -5.01
CA VAL A 118 -2.52 3.61 -6.06
C VAL A 118 -2.68 4.42 -7.33
N ALA A 119 -1.56 4.79 -7.96
CA ALA A 119 -1.58 5.33 -9.32
C ALA A 119 -0.67 4.50 -10.22
N VAL A 120 -1.18 4.21 -11.42
CA VAL A 120 -0.51 3.41 -12.47
C VAL A 120 -0.58 4.15 -13.80
N LYS A 121 0.28 3.80 -14.74
CA LYS A 121 0.23 4.35 -16.09
C LYS A 121 -0.91 3.74 -16.90
N ASP A 122 -1.64 4.60 -17.60
CA ASP A 122 -2.61 4.18 -18.61
C ASP A 122 -1.94 3.83 -19.95
N ASP A 123 -2.75 3.51 -20.97
CA ASP A 123 -2.28 3.17 -22.31
C ASP A 123 -1.54 4.32 -23.01
N LYS A 124 -1.68 5.55 -22.52
CA LYS A 124 -0.98 6.75 -23.02
C LYS A 124 0.31 7.03 -22.27
N GLY A 125 0.59 6.26 -21.21
CA GLY A 125 1.71 6.46 -20.32
C GLY A 125 1.53 7.52 -19.25
N GLU A 126 0.30 8.01 -19.04
CA GLU A 126 -0.04 8.99 -18.03
C GLU A 126 -0.48 8.30 -16.72
N PHE A 127 -0.03 8.82 -15.57
CA PHE A 127 -0.46 8.28 -14.29
C PHE A 127 -1.94 8.59 -14.01
N VAL A 128 -2.70 7.55 -13.73
CA VAL A 128 -4.10 7.60 -13.28
C VAL A 128 -4.23 6.98 -11.90
N ALA A 129 -4.95 7.65 -11.01
CA ALA A 129 -5.26 7.11 -9.69
C ALA A 129 -6.39 6.08 -9.81
N LEU A 130 -6.20 4.93 -9.18
CA LEU A 130 -7.24 3.91 -9.05
C LEU A 130 -8.15 4.26 -7.88
N SER A 131 -9.46 4.06 -8.04
CA SER A 131 -10.40 4.17 -6.93
C SER A 131 -10.20 3.04 -5.92
N GLY A 132 -10.60 3.25 -4.66
CA GLY A 132 -10.57 2.20 -3.63
C GLY A 132 -11.35 0.95 -4.05
N ASN A 133 -12.45 1.09 -4.79
CA ASN A 133 -13.18 -0.04 -5.35
C ASN A 133 -12.36 -0.83 -6.39
N GLN A 134 -11.63 -0.15 -7.26
CA GLN A 134 -10.75 -0.83 -8.24
C GLN A 134 -9.63 -1.58 -7.55
N VAL A 135 -8.95 -0.94 -6.59
CA VAL A 135 -7.89 -1.60 -5.81
C VAL A 135 -8.44 -2.80 -5.04
N GLY A 136 -9.60 -2.64 -4.38
CA GLY A 136 -10.23 -3.72 -3.61
C GLY A 136 -10.61 -4.92 -4.47
N ILE A 137 -11.12 -4.70 -5.69
CA ILE A 137 -11.48 -5.78 -6.61
C ILE A 137 -10.24 -6.50 -7.15
N LEU A 138 -9.20 -5.77 -7.53
CA LEU A 138 -7.93 -6.35 -7.97
C LEU A 138 -7.29 -7.22 -6.88
N LEU A 139 -7.33 -6.75 -5.62
CA LEU A 139 -6.83 -7.53 -4.49
C LEU A 139 -7.67 -8.77 -4.22
N LEU A 140 -9.01 -8.65 -4.30
CA LEU A 140 -9.92 -9.78 -4.10
C LEU A 140 -9.68 -10.86 -5.14
N ASP A 141 -9.66 -10.49 -6.42
CA ASP A 141 -9.40 -11.41 -7.53
C ASP A 141 -8.04 -12.11 -7.37
N TYR A 142 -6.99 -11.35 -7.08
CA TYR A 142 -5.66 -11.88 -6.84
C TYR A 142 -5.63 -12.89 -5.70
N ILE A 143 -6.22 -12.55 -4.54
CA ILE A 143 -6.21 -13.42 -3.35
C ILE A 143 -6.95 -14.72 -3.64
N LEU A 144 -8.15 -14.65 -4.20
CA LEU A 144 -8.97 -15.84 -4.49
C LEU A 144 -8.29 -16.73 -5.54
N THR A 145 -7.76 -16.15 -6.61
CA THR A 145 -7.03 -16.89 -7.65
C THR A 145 -5.83 -17.62 -7.05
N ARG A 146 -5.01 -16.93 -6.23
CA ARG A 146 -3.83 -17.57 -5.60
C ARG A 146 -4.22 -18.69 -4.65
N LEU A 147 -5.25 -18.50 -3.82
CA LEU A 147 -5.73 -19.54 -2.91
C LEU A 147 -6.26 -20.76 -3.67
N GLN A 148 -6.91 -20.57 -4.82
CA GLN A 148 -7.36 -21.67 -5.68
C GLN A 148 -6.18 -22.42 -6.29
N GLU A 149 -5.21 -21.71 -6.88
CA GLU A 149 -4.03 -22.32 -7.50
C GLU A 149 -3.20 -23.15 -6.51
N GLU A 150 -3.13 -22.71 -5.25
CA GLU A 150 -2.40 -23.39 -4.18
C GLU A 150 -3.22 -24.45 -3.44
N ASN A 151 -4.49 -24.67 -3.85
CA ASN A 151 -5.43 -25.54 -3.13
C ASN A 151 -5.56 -25.20 -1.63
N ALA A 152 -5.44 -23.91 -1.31
CA ALA A 152 -5.46 -23.36 0.04
C ALA A 152 -6.78 -22.65 0.40
N MET A 153 -7.80 -22.75 -0.47
CA MET A 153 -9.10 -22.14 -0.23
C MET A 153 -9.76 -22.74 1.01
N PRO A 154 -10.15 -21.95 2.02
CA PRO A 154 -10.87 -22.45 3.19
C PRO A 154 -12.23 -23.07 2.78
N VAL A 155 -12.61 -24.16 3.44
CA VAL A 155 -13.88 -24.89 3.15
C VAL A 155 -15.11 -23.98 3.29
N ASN A 156 -15.07 -23.04 4.24
CA ASN A 156 -16.16 -22.09 4.49
C ASN A 156 -15.67 -20.65 4.23
N ALA A 157 -15.01 -20.43 3.09
CA ALA A 157 -14.55 -19.11 2.71
C ALA A 157 -15.74 -18.14 2.58
N ALA A 158 -15.58 -16.93 3.12
CA ALA A 158 -16.57 -15.86 3.00
C ALA A 158 -15.87 -14.53 2.76
N VAL A 159 -16.47 -13.71 1.90
CA VAL A 159 -16.04 -12.34 1.66
C VAL A 159 -17.09 -11.39 2.24
N VAL A 160 -16.65 -10.49 3.11
CA VAL A 160 -17.49 -9.46 3.72
C VAL A 160 -17.13 -8.11 3.13
N LYS A 161 -18.13 -7.37 2.67
CA LYS A 161 -17.95 -6.02 2.13
C LYS A 161 -18.95 -5.05 2.72
N SER A 162 -18.60 -3.76 2.74
CA SER A 162 -19.58 -2.71 3.09
C SER A 162 -20.57 -2.47 1.94
N PHE A 163 -21.67 -1.74 2.24
CA PHE A 163 -22.67 -1.44 1.23
C PHE A 163 -22.16 -0.48 0.13
N VAL A 164 -21.15 0.33 0.41
CA VAL A 164 -20.54 1.25 -0.56
C VAL A 164 -19.54 0.54 -1.50
N THR A 165 -19.13 -0.67 -1.17
CA THR A 165 -18.23 -1.45 -2.03
C THR A 165 -19.00 -1.99 -3.24
N THR A 166 -18.37 -1.95 -4.40
CA THR A 166 -18.95 -2.37 -5.66
C THR A 166 -19.58 -3.78 -5.63
N GLY A 167 -20.68 -3.96 -6.36
CA GLY A 167 -21.32 -5.28 -6.55
C GLY A 167 -20.45 -6.27 -7.32
N MET A 168 -19.38 -5.83 -8.01
CA MET A 168 -18.46 -6.70 -8.74
C MET A 168 -17.78 -7.74 -7.83
N ALA A 169 -17.60 -7.41 -6.53
CA ALA A 169 -17.09 -8.37 -5.55
C ALA A 169 -17.92 -9.67 -5.50
N LYS A 170 -19.24 -9.56 -5.62
CA LYS A 170 -20.10 -10.75 -5.68
C LYS A 170 -19.84 -11.59 -6.92
N ALA A 171 -19.71 -10.96 -8.08
CA ALA A 171 -19.46 -11.66 -9.34
C ALA A 171 -18.11 -12.39 -9.39
N ILE A 172 -17.12 -11.92 -8.61
CA ILE A 172 -15.83 -12.60 -8.48
C ILE A 172 -15.91 -13.80 -7.54
N CYS A 173 -16.81 -13.76 -6.54
CA CYS A 173 -16.96 -14.84 -5.56
C CYS A 173 -17.87 -15.97 -6.01
N ASP A 174 -18.78 -15.72 -6.97
CA ASP A 174 -19.72 -16.70 -7.54
C ASP A 174 -19.06 -17.57 -8.60
#